data_bf855882fc088d9205046975537eddeb
#
_entry.id   bf855882fc088d9205046975537eddeb
#
_cell.length_a   1.000
_cell.length_b   1.000
_cell.length_c   1.000
_cell.angle_alpha   90.00
_cell.angle_beta   90.00
_cell.angle_gamma   90.00
#
_symmetry.space_group_name_H-M   'P 1'
#
loop_
_entity.id
_entity.type
_entity.pdbx_description
1 polymer ?
#
loop_
_entity_poly.entity_id
_entity_poly.type
_entity_poly.pdbx_seq_one_letter_code
_entity_poly.pdbx_strand_id
1 'polypeptide(L)'
;MGYSVLPAGEAFWRPSNMLGVQNTDLGKQLQTTQVGGRLWRLAPGQWSTRHRHYEQEELYVVLEGTGRIRVADDLHTLAPRSALRVEPGTLRQVFNDTEADALWLVVGAPPELANTLEMTPEQLAYMYPDGPKVPPPELA
;
A
#
# COMPACT_ATOMS: atom_id res chain seq x y z
N MET A 1 -14.46 5.11 -24.03
CA MET A 1 -13.66 4.89 -25.20
C MET A 1 -12.31 5.60 -25.05
N GLY A 2 -11.28 4.85 -24.93
CA GLY A 2 -9.93 5.35 -24.81
C GLY A 2 -9.54 5.93 -23.44
N TYR A 3 -10.48 6.32 -22.61
CA TYR A 3 -10.19 6.82 -21.28
C TYR A 3 -11.38 6.74 -20.34
N SER A 4 -11.11 6.84 -19.04
CA SER A 4 -12.11 6.99 -17.99
C SER A 4 -11.60 7.97 -16.94
N VAL A 5 -12.50 8.58 -16.17
CA VAL A 5 -12.19 9.58 -15.16
C VAL A 5 -12.83 9.20 -13.84
N LEU A 6 -12.09 9.33 -12.75
CA LEU A 6 -12.59 9.15 -11.40
C LEU A 6 -12.35 10.45 -10.61
N PRO A 7 -13.35 11.35 -10.52
CA PRO A 7 -13.23 12.54 -9.70
C PRO A 7 -13.02 12.17 -8.21
N ALA A 8 -12.26 12.98 -7.50
CA ALA A 8 -11.91 12.70 -6.10
C ALA A 8 -13.13 12.43 -5.22
N GLY A 9 -14.22 13.20 -5.40
CA GLY A 9 -15.43 13.04 -4.62
C GLY A 9 -16.25 11.80 -4.94
N GLU A 10 -15.93 11.09 -6.02
CA GLU A 10 -16.61 9.86 -6.44
C GLU A 10 -15.81 8.61 -6.14
N ALA A 11 -14.58 8.75 -5.66
CA ALA A 11 -13.75 7.60 -5.30
C ALA A 11 -14.37 6.86 -4.10
N PHE A 12 -14.43 5.54 -4.21
CA PHE A 12 -14.97 4.68 -3.16
C PHE A 12 -13.85 4.29 -2.19
N TRP A 13 -13.91 4.80 -0.97
CA TRP A 13 -12.99 4.48 0.11
C TRP A 13 -13.55 3.38 0.99
N ARG A 14 -12.69 2.45 1.39
CA ARG A 14 -13.06 1.36 2.28
C ARG A 14 -11.90 1.00 3.21
N PRO A 15 -12.19 0.42 4.40
CA PRO A 15 -11.11 -0.12 5.25
C PRO A 15 -10.51 -1.38 4.61
N SER A 16 -9.22 -1.57 4.79
CA SER A 16 -8.55 -2.80 4.34
C SER A 16 -9.03 -4.01 5.15
N ASN A 17 -8.97 -5.20 4.53
CA ASN A 17 -9.51 -6.43 5.11
C ASN A 17 -8.85 -6.80 6.44
N MET A 18 -7.54 -6.59 6.59
CA MET A 18 -6.80 -7.10 7.75
C MET A 18 -6.60 -6.07 8.84
N LEU A 19 -6.35 -4.82 8.48
CA LEU A 19 -5.91 -3.80 9.44
C LEU A 19 -6.82 -2.55 9.46
N GLY A 20 -7.85 -2.51 8.63
CA GLY A 20 -8.82 -1.42 8.63
C GLY A 20 -8.27 -0.08 8.14
N VAL A 21 -7.18 -0.06 7.39
CA VAL A 21 -6.61 1.16 6.84
C VAL A 21 -7.44 1.64 5.66
N GLN A 22 -7.85 2.91 5.68
CA GLN A 22 -8.66 3.49 4.60
C GLN A 22 -7.89 3.53 3.29
N ASN A 23 -8.52 3.03 2.24
CA ASN A 23 -7.92 3.03 0.91
C ASN A 23 -8.98 3.10 -0.19
N THR A 24 -8.58 3.59 -1.34
CA THR A 24 -9.41 3.57 -2.55
C THR A 24 -8.61 2.95 -3.70
N ASP A 25 -9.20 1.95 -4.32
CA ASP A 25 -8.59 1.23 -5.44
C ASP A 25 -8.86 1.98 -6.75
N LEU A 26 -7.92 2.79 -7.16
CA LEU A 26 -8.04 3.59 -8.39
C LEU A 26 -8.03 2.69 -9.62
N GLY A 27 -7.18 1.69 -9.64
CA GLY A 27 -7.08 0.78 -10.77
C GLY A 27 -8.38 0.03 -11.04
N LYS A 28 -8.98 -0.52 -10.00
CA LYS A 28 -10.25 -1.25 -10.12
C LYS A 28 -11.38 -0.34 -10.59
N GLN A 29 -11.51 0.84 -10.00
CA GLN A 29 -12.58 1.78 -10.35
C GLN A 29 -12.43 2.34 -11.77
N LEU A 30 -11.20 2.53 -12.23
CA LEU A 30 -10.89 3.00 -13.59
C LEU A 30 -10.78 1.85 -14.61
N GLN A 31 -10.82 0.60 -14.14
CA GLN A 31 -10.70 -0.61 -14.96
C GLN A 31 -9.37 -0.68 -15.72
N THR A 32 -8.28 -0.32 -15.05
CA THR A 32 -6.94 -0.49 -15.62
C THR A 32 -6.60 -1.97 -15.79
N THR A 33 -5.80 -2.29 -16.81
CA THR A 33 -5.45 -3.68 -17.13
C THR A 33 -3.98 -4.00 -16.94
N GLN A 34 -3.11 -3.00 -16.95
CA GLN A 34 -1.66 -3.20 -16.91
C GLN A 34 -0.98 -2.58 -15.69
N VAL A 35 -1.69 -1.76 -14.94
CA VAL A 35 -1.18 -1.08 -13.76
C VAL A 35 -2.23 -1.07 -12.68
N GLY A 36 -1.82 -1.31 -11.44
CA GLY A 36 -2.64 -1.11 -10.26
C GLY A 36 -2.28 0.19 -9.57
N GLY A 37 -3.22 0.77 -8.87
CA GLY A 37 -2.97 1.99 -8.11
C GLY A 37 -3.99 2.16 -7.00
N ARG A 38 -3.50 2.60 -5.82
CA ARG A 38 -4.34 2.87 -4.65
C ARG A 38 -3.88 4.13 -3.95
N LEU A 39 -4.84 4.81 -3.35
CA LEU A 39 -4.53 5.79 -2.31
C LEU A 39 -4.75 5.11 -0.96
N TRP A 40 -3.80 5.30 -0.05
CA TRP A 40 -3.85 4.80 1.32
C TRP A 40 -3.78 5.97 2.28
N ARG A 41 -4.74 6.07 3.19
CA ARG A 41 -4.73 7.06 4.28
C ARG A 41 -4.51 6.35 5.59
N LEU A 42 -3.37 6.62 6.23
CA LEU A 42 -3.05 6.06 7.54
C LEU A 42 -3.26 7.16 8.60
N ALA A 43 -4.14 6.89 9.54
CA ALA A 43 -4.29 7.71 10.73
C ALA A 43 -3.12 7.44 11.70
N PRO A 44 -2.86 8.34 12.65
CA PRO A 44 -1.85 8.09 13.68
C PRO A 44 -2.02 6.74 14.35
N GLY A 45 -0.94 5.98 14.47
CA GLY A 45 -0.93 4.66 15.07
C GLY A 45 -1.30 3.50 14.15
N GLN A 46 -1.66 3.77 12.91
CA GLN A 46 -1.99 2.71 11.95
C GLN A 46 -0.75 2.21 11.19
N TRP A 47 -0.83 0.96 10.75
CA TRP A 47 0.17 0.35 9.87
C TRP A 47 -0.50 -0.48 8.80
N SER A 48 0.18 -0.66 7.67
CA SER A 48 -0.21 -1.57 6.62
C SER A 48 0.49 -2.92 6.80
N THR A 49 0.15 -3.89 5.97
CA THR A 49 0.79 -5.20 6.02
C THR A 49 2.27 -5.11 5.69
N ARG A 50 3.09 -5.91 6.39
CA ARG A 50 4.47 -6.16 6.00
C ARG A 50 4.47 -7.25 4.96
N HIS A 51 4.80 -6.91 3.70
CA HIS A 51 4.59 -7.82 2.58
C HIS A 51 5.63 -7.65 1.48
N ARG A 52 5.63 -8.59 0.57
CA ARG A 52 6.38 -8.56 -0.70
C ARG A 52 5.50 -9.07 -1.83
N HIS A 53 5.92 -8.86 -3.06
CA HIS A 53 5.22 -9.33 -4.25
C HIS A 53 6.03 -10.37 -5.00
N TYR A 54 5.37 -11.13 -5.89
CA TYR A 54 6.04 -12.08 -6.78
C TYR A 54 6.70 -11.36 -7.95
N GLU A 55 5.97 -10.53 -8.67
CA GLU A 55 6.43 -9.87 -9.90
C GLU A 55 6.19 -8.35 -9.90
N GLN A 56 5.25 -7.87 -9.12
CA GLN A 56 4.86 -6.45 -9.14
C GLN A 56 5.95 -5.56 -8.56
N GLU A 57 6.44 -4.63 -9.37
CA GLU A 57 7.23 -3.49 -8.92
C GLU A 57 6.29 -2.39 -8.47
N GLU A 58 6.58 -1.74 -7.36
CA GLU A 58 5.75 -0.68 -6.83
C GLU A 58 6.49 0.65 -6.70
N LEU A 59 5.76 1.72 -7.03
CA LEU A 59 6.15 3.10 -6.79
C LEU A 59 5.29 3.64 -5.65
N TYR A 60 5.93 4.11 -4.58
CA TYR A 60 5.29 4.72 -3.43
C TYR A 60 5.54 6.22 -3.44
N VAL A 61 4.49 7.02 -3.34
CA VAL A 61 4.58 8.48 -3.32
C VAL A 61 3.82 9.00 -2.11
N VAL A 62 4.48 9.82 -1.29
CA VAL A 62 3.80 10.54 -0.19
C VAL A 62 3.09 11.75 -0.77
N LEU A 63 1.79 11.86 -0.55
CA LEU A 63 0.99 13.01 -1.01
C LEU A 63 0.76 14.04 0.10
N GLU A 64 0.46 13.57 1.32
CA GLU A 64 0.18 14.42 2.47
C GLU A 64 0.80 13.83 3.73
N GLY A 65 1.16 14.68 4.67
CA GLY A 65 1.76 14.28 5.94
C GLY A 65 3.19 13.81 5.80
N THR A 66 3.64 13.01 6.74
CA THR A 66 5.00 12.42 6.74
C THR A 66 4.89 10.93 6.45
N GLY A 67 5.57 10.48 5.40
CA GLY A 67 5.60 9.07 5.03
C GLY A 67 6.65 8.31 5.84
N ARG A 68 6.21 7.26 6.52
CA ARG A 68 7.10 6.35 7.24
C ARG A 68 7.00 4.98 6.60
N ILE A 69 8.12 4.43 6.17
CA ILE A 69 8.17 3.13 5.52
C ILE A 69 9.46 2.41 5.87
N ARG A 70 9.33 1.12 6.17
CA ARG A 70 10.47 0.22 6.28
C ARG A 70 10.54 -0.61 5.00
N VAL A 71 11.70 -0.60 4.35
CA VAL A 71 11.98 -1.40 3.16
C VAL A 71 13.18 -2.28 3.47
N ALA A 72 13.01 -3.59 3.44
CA ALA A 72 13.92 -4.54 4.01
C ALA A 72 14.21 -4.15 5.48
N ASP A 73 15.45 -3.83 5.82
CA ASP A 73 15.83 -3.39 7.17
C ASP A 73 15.97 -1.86 7.28
N ASP A 74 15.80 -1.14 6.17
CA ASP A 74 16.00 0.30 6.13
C ASP A 74 14.72 1.06 6.45
N LEU A 75 14.83 2.04 7.35
CA LEU A 75 13.73 2.92 7.72
C LEU A 75 13.85 4.25 7.01
N HIS A 76 12.76 4.69 6.38
CA HIS A 76 12.71 5.96 5.68
C HIS A 76 11.62 6.87 6.25
N THR A 77 11.95 8.16 6.35
CA THR A 77 11.01 9.23 6.70
C THR A 77 10.98 10.20 5.52
N LEU A 78 9.81 10.33 4.90
CA LEU A 78 9.68 11.00 3.61
C LEU A 78 8.70 12.16 3.70
N ALA A 79 9.12 13.32 3.19
CA ALA A 79 8.26 14.50 3.06
C ALA A 79 7.27 14.33 1.91
N PRO A 80 6.16 15.13 1.86
CA PRO A 80 5.27 15.13 0.71
C PRO A 80 6.00 15.31 -0.62
N ARG A 81 5.53 14.58 -1.63
CA ARG A 81 6.10 14.50 -2.98
C ARG A 81 7.41 13.73 -3.09
N SER A 82 7.89 13.16 -2.01
CA SER A 82 8.95 12.15 -2.07
C SER A 82 8.41 10.83 -2.62
N ALA A 83 9.26 10.09 -3.31
CA ALA A 83 8.89 8.81 -3.90
C ALA A 83 10.00 7.79 -3.72
N LEU A 84 9.60 6.50 -3.68
CA LEU A 84 10.56 5.40 -3.72
C LEU A 84 10.00 4.25 -4.55
N ARG A 85 10.92 3.46 -5.10
CA ARG A 85 10.62 2.24 -5.82
C ARG A 85 10.92 1.04 -4.93
N VAL A 86 10.04 0.04 -4.93
CA VAL A 86 10.28 -1.23 -4.22
C VAL A 86 10.19 -2.37 -5.22
N GLU A 87 11.26 -3.17 -5.29
CA GLU A 87 11.30 -4.37 -6.12
C GLU A 87 10.40 -5.48 -5.56
N PRO A 88 9.91 -6.41 -6.42
CA PRO A 88 8.92 -7.42 -6.02
C PRO A 88 9.28 -8.20 -4.75
N GLY A 89 10.43 -8.83 -4.73
CA GLY A 89 10.85 -9.73 -3.64
C GLY A 89 11.25 -9.02 -2.34
N THR A 90 11.20 -7.70 -2.28
CA THR A 90 11.65 -6.92 -1.14
C THR A 90 10.51 -6.67 -0.17
N LEU A 91 10.66 -7.05 1.10
CA LEU A 91 9.66 -6.78 2.13
C LEU A 91 9.55 -5.29 2.41
N ARG A 92 8.31 -4.80 2.53
CA ARG A 92 8.03 -3.41 2.87
C ARG A 92 6.85 -3.31 3.79
N GLN A 93 6.80 -2.22 4.54
CA GLN A 93 5.67 -1.89 5.43
C GLN A 93 5.58 -0.38 5.61
N VAL A 94 4.44 0.17 5.25
CA VAL A 94 4.09 1.56 5.52
C VAL A 94 3.43 1.64 6.90
N PHE A 95 3.74 2.67 7.66
CA PHE A 95 3.10 2.89 8.96
C PHE A 95 3.05 4.40 9.28
N ASN A 96 2.33 4.74 10.34
CA ASN A 96 2.22 6.13 10.77
C ASN A 96 2.37 6.23 12.30
N ASP A 97 3.57 6.55 12.74
CA ASP A 97 3.89 6.83 14.14
C ASP A 97 3.93 8.34 14.44
N THR A 98 3.33 9.15 13.56
CA THR A 98 3.23 10.60 13.72
C THR A 98 1.86 11.00 14.28
N GLU A 99 1.65 12.29 14.54
CA GLU A 99 0.41 12.80 15.12
C GLU A 99 -0.62 13.27 14.07
N ALA A 100 -0.30 13.21 12.79
CA ALA A 100 -1.17 13.60 11.69
C ALA A 100 -1.33 12.48 10.68
N ASP A 101 -2.43 12.50 9.91
CA ASP A 101 -2.66 11.54 8.83
C ASP A 101 -1.54 11.58 7.80
N ALA A 102 -1.25 10.44 7.21
CA ALA A 102 -0.37 10.32 6.05
C ALA A 102 -1.17 9.76 4.87
N LEU A 103 -1.04 10.38 3.70
CA LEU A 103 -1.67 9.93 2.47
C LEU A 103 -0.60 9.49 1.49
N TRP A 104 -0.72 8.25 1.03
CA TRP A 104 0.18 7.64 0.06
C TRP A 104 -0.53 7.31 -1.24
N LEU A 105 0.16 7.51 -2.35
CA LEU A 105 -0.17 6.89 -3.63
C LEU A 105 0.77 5.72 -3.85
N VAL A 106 0.21 4.55 -4.14
CA VAL A 106 0.99 3.35 -4.47
C VAL A 106 0.55 2.84 -5.83
N VAL A 107 1.50 2.76 -6.76
CA VAL A 107 1.28 2.32 -8.14
C VAL A 107 2.16 1.12 -8.41
N GLY A 108 1.62 0.08 -9.00
CA GLY A 108 2.38 -1.14 -9.29
C GLY A 108 2.02 -1.78 -10.62
N ALA A 109 3.00 -2.45 -11.21
CA ALA A 109 2.86 -3.22 -12.45
C ALA A 109 3.90 -4.35 -12.47
N PRO A 110 3.59 -5.50 -13.11
CA PRO A 110 2.28 -5.90 -13.61
C PRO A 110 1.26 -6.07 -12.47
N PRO A 111 -0.04 -6.09 -12.78
CA PRO A 111 -1.05 -6.34 -11.75
C PRO A 111 -0.85 -7.67 -11.06
N GLU A 112 -1.04 -7.68 -9.73
CA GLU A 112 -0.93 -8.87 -8.90
C GLU A 112 -2.10 -8.94 -7.94
N LEU A 113 -2.50 -10.16 -7.54
CA LEU A 113 -3.58 -10.36 -6.57
C LEU A 113 -3.25 -9.66 -5.26
N ALA A 114 -4.13 -8.80 -4.80
CA ALA A 114 -3.97 -8.04 -3.56
C ALA A 114 -5.03 -8.38 -2.49
N ASN A 115 -6.13 -9.04 -2.89
CA ASN A 115 -7.19 -9.40 -1.96
C ASN A 115 -6.81 -10.65 -1.17
N THR A 116 -6.51 -10.48 0.12
CA THR A 116 -6.11 -11.57 1.01
C THR A 116 -7.15 -12.66 1.14
N LEU A 117 -8.43 -12.34 0.95
CA LEU A 117 -9.53 -13.32 1.01
C LEU A 117 -9.52 -14.28 -0.18
N GLU A 118 -8.85 -13.94 -1.27
CA GLU A 118 -8.74 -14.75 -2.48
C GLU A 118 -7.40 -15.46 -2.61
N MET A 119 -6.47 -15.24 -1.70
CA MET A 119 -5.13 -15.84 -1.72
C MET A 119 -5.14 -17.28 -1.22
N THR A 120 -4.34 -18.12 -1.87
CA THR A 120 -4.04 -19.48 -1.39
C THR A 120 -3.13 -19.40 -0.16
N PRO A 121 -3.05 -20.49 0.66
CA PRO A 121 -2.10 -20.54 1.76
C PRO A 121 -0.64 -20.31 1.34
N GLU A 122 -0.23 -20.80 0.15
CA GLU A 122 1.10 -20.54 -0.39
C GLU A 122 1.34 -19.07 -0.71
N GLN A 123 0.37 -18.41 -1.32
CA GLN A 123 0.44 -16.98 -1.62
C GLN A 123 0.53 -16.15 -0.35
N LEU A 124 -0.29 -16.47 0.65
CA LEU A 124 -0.24 -15.79 1.95
C LEU A 124 1.12 -15.96 2.63
N ALA A 125 1.67 -17.18 2.63
CA ALA A 125 2.97 -17.46 3.24
C ALA A 125 4.11 -16.72 2.53
N TYR A 126 4.08 -16.64 1.20
CA TYR A 126 5.09 -15.92 0.45
C TYR A 126 4.99 -14.41 0.66
N MET A 127 3.80 -13.85 0.49
CA MET A 127 3.59 -12.40 0.55
C MET A 127 3.72 -11.84 1.97
N TYR A 128 3.29 -12.62 2.96
CA TYR A 128 3.31 -12.21 4.37
C TYR A 128 4.08 -13.22 5.21
N PRO A 129 5.41 -13.28 5.10
CA PRO A 129 6.20 -14.33 5.77
C PRO A 129 6.10 -14.29 7.30
N ASP A 130 5.76 -13.13 7.88
CA ASP A 130 5.57 -12.97 9.32
C ASP A 130 4.09 -12.83 9.70
N GLY A 131 3.18 -13.07 8.74
CA GLY A 131 1.74 -12.87 8.89
C GLY A 131 1.28 -11.48 8.47
N PRO A 132 -0.01 -11.35 8.08
CA PRO A 132 -0.52 -10.08 7.51
C PRO A 132 -0.80 -8.98 8.54
N LYS A 133 -0.68 -9.26 9.85
CA LYS A 133 -1.04 -8.30 10.91
C LYS A 133 0.13 -7.83 11.76
N VAL A 134 1.34 -8.26 11.46
CA VAL A 134 2.50 -7.92 12.30
C VAL A 134 2.74 -6.40 12.30
N PRO A 135 2.84 -5.76 13.48
CA PRO A 135 3.12 -4.34 13.56
C PRO A 135 4.59 -4.04 13.30
N PRO A 136 4.92 -2.80 12.85
CA PRO A 136 6.30 -2.37 12.83
C PRO A 136 6.81 -2.19 14.26
N PRO A 137 8.13 -2.28 14.51
CA PRO A 137 8.69 -2.10 15.86
C PRO A 137 8.29 -0.76 16.52
N GLU A 138 8.12 0.29 15.73
CA GLU A 138 7.75 1.63 16.20
C GLU A 138 6.34 1.70 16.80
N LEU A 139 5.48 0.75 16.46
CA LEU A 139 4.10 0.69 16.95
C LEU A 139 3.77 -0.63 17.66
N ALA A 140 4.77 -1.44 17.89
CA ALA A 140 4.59 -2.72 18.59
C ALA A 140 4.40 -2.53 20.11
#